data_90d2d9ca2850593a01d39a404dd68d48
#
_entry.id   90d2d9ca2850593a01d39a404dd68d48
#
_cell.length_a   1.000
_cell.length_b   1.000
_cell.length_c   1.000
_cell.angle_alpha   90.00
_cell.angle_beta   90.00
_cell.angle_gamma   90.00
#
_symmetry.space_group_name_H-M   'P 1'
#
loop_
_entity.id
_entity.type
_entity.pdbx_description
1 polymer ?
#
loop_
_entity_poly.entity_id
_entity_poly.type
_entity_poly.pdbx_seq_one_letter_code
_entity_poly.pdbx_strand_id
1 'polypeptide(L)'
;ADGRAHVSRAEDIDRLARGEFVLGSESLLEARDALLRSMGEAGLSSDRFKGWMKEFEERATRNKIDPEKVVRTFNNLSDLLSDPGQGGPYNLDERKVIADCAMHNLARPMEIDQGSHPTCNVTSVEVYAAVRHPDAYTGLLRDVSLTGSWKALSGKVGHPPAQSLAPGKDERSYDLNKPDSGKRNLASQAFQMTLINTMYETGEMNTDKEDRSDIRYIMQPSQTITKREGNIVITMETGEDTLVRDGKTLNNAKGQKIDGPEMIQDNVLRSCEILFGDTPPHIENASYADINGRRHYESDLISKERLLELKEKNQFPLLTPTMGGMHAQTIHDVWEDQRNGETWVLLDNQHGEPEVKGADRKSGEGDGDGWIKLDSLHRT
;
A
#
# COMPACT_ATOMS: atom_id res chain seq x y z
N ALA A 1 -16.00 -3.23 43.77
CA ALA A 1 -15.07 -2.10 43.75
C ALA A 1 -14.27 -2.21 42.47
N ASP A 2 -14.66 -1.43 41.47
CA ASP A 2 -14.13 -1.45 40.12
C ASP A 2 -12.88 -0.57 40.08
N GLY A 3 -11.70 -1.20 40.07
CA GLY A 3 -10.41 -0.53 40.06
C GLY A 3 -10.01 -0.07 38.64
N ARG A 4 -10.84 0.71 37.98
CA ARG A 4 -10.46 1.39 36.75
C ARG A 4 -9.58 2.57 37.12
N ALA A 5 -8.32 2.52 36.73
CA ALA A 5 -7.43 3.68 36.79
C ALA A 5 -7.94 4.76 35.82
N HIS A 6 -8.63 5.75 36.37
CA HIS A 6 -8.85 7.02 35.65
C HIS A 6 -7.50 7.74 35.50
N VAL A 7 -6.85 7.59 34.37
CA VAL A 7 -5.77 8.51 34.01
C VAL A 7 -6.45 9.82 33.63
N SER A 8 -6.16 10.89 34.33
CA SER A 8 -6.85 12.18 34.13
C SER A 8 -6.43 12.79 32.80
N ARG A 9 -7.40 13.38 32.10
CA ARG A 9 -7.21 14.11 30.83
C ARG A 9 -6.09 15.18 30.91
N ALA A 10 -5.78 15.66 32.12
CA ALA A 10 -4.70 16.62 32.40
C ALA A 10 -3.31 15.97 32.31
N GLU A 11 -3.15 14.72 32.79
CA GLU A 11 -1.88 13.99 32.71
C GLU A 11 -1.57 13.58 31.27
N ASP A 12 -2.58 13.26 30.48
CA ASP A 12 -2.42 12.94 29.04
C ASP A 12 -2.01 14.18 28.24
N ILE A 13 -2.56 15.36 28.57
CA ILE A 13 -2.18 16.64 27.95
C ILE A 13 -0.74 17.02 28.31
N ASP A 14 -0.33 16.82 29.57
CA ASP A 14 1.04 17.09 30.03
C ASP A 14 2.07 16.14 29.40
N ARG A 15 1.71 14.89 29.14
CA ARG A 15 2.57 13.90 28.46
C ARG A 15 2.68 14.20 26.96
N LEU A 16 1.57 14.62 26.32
CA LEU A 16 1.58 15.12 24.94
C LEU A 16 2.45 16.37 24.78
N ALA A 17 2.39 17.30 25.75
CA ALA A 17 3.22 18.52 25.76
C ALA A 17 4.72 18.21 25.93
N ARG A 18 5.07 17.08 26.56
CA ARG A 18 6.45 16.59 26.69
C ARG A 18 6.90 15.71 25.50
N GLY A 19 6.07 15.54 24.49
CA GLY A 19 6.34 14.66 23.35
C GLY A 19 6.25 13.17 23.70
N GLU A 20 5.70 12.81 24.86
CA GLU A 20 5.37 11.46 25.23
C GLU A 20 4.02 11.09 24.63
N PHE A 21 4.03 10.21 23.63
CA PHE A 21 2.81 9.74 23.00
C PHE A 21 2.09 8.74 23.91
N VAL A 22 0.87 9.06 24.32
CA VAL A 22 0.07 8.19 25.19
C VAL A 22 -1.06 7.55 24.37
N LEU A 23 -0.85 6.32 23.91
CA LEU A 23 -1.93 5.43 23.51
C LEU A 23 -2.67 4.98 24.78
N GLY A 24 -3.66 5.71 25.24
CA GLY A 24 -4.35 5.42 26.50
C GLY A 24 -5.60 6.26 26.71
N SER A 25 -6.13 6.92 25.64
CA SER A 25 -7.42 7.59 25.74
C SER A 25 -8.53 6.55 25.95
N GLU A 26 -9.56 6.90 26.72
CA GLU A 26 -10.74 6.05 26.94
C GLU A 26 -11.35 5.61 25.60
N SER A 27 -11.43 6.50 24.62
CA SER A 27 -11.92 6.21 23.26
C SER A 27 -11.09 5.17 22.49
N LEU A 28 -9.77 5.12 22.71
CA LEU A 28 -8.92 4.10 22.08
C LEU A 28 -9.13 2.71 22.71
N LEU A 29 -9.26 2.64 24.03
CA LEU A 29 -9.56 1.39 24.72
C LEU A 29 -10.94 0.86 24.30
N GLU A 30 -11.94 1.74 24.21
CA GLU A 30 -13.28 1.38 23.73
C GLU A 30 -13.27 0.84 22.29
N ALA A 31 -12.56 1.51 21.38
CA ALA A 31 -12.44 1.07 19.98
C ALA A 31 -11.71 -0.27 19.87
N ARG A 32 -10.64 -0.45 20.63
CA ARG A 32 -9.91 -1.71 20.72
C ARG A 32 -10.78 -2.85 21.23
N ASP A 33 -11.54 -2.62 22.32
CA ASP A 33 -12.44 -3.60 22.89
C ASP A 33 -13.61 -3.92 21.94
N ALA A 34 -14.10 -2.93 21.19
CA ALA A 34 -15.12 -3.13 20.17
C ALA A 34 -14.61 -4.03 19.06
N LEU A 35 -13.40 -3.77 18.54
CA LEU A 35 -12.77 -4.61 17.51
C LEU A 35 -12.58 -6.06 18.01
N LEU A 36 -12.09 -6.24 19.23
CA LEU A 36 -11.91 -7.57 19.82
C LEU A 36 -13.24 -8.33 19.98
N ARG A 37 -14.34 -7.64 20.32
CA ARG A 37 -15.69 -8.24 20.34
C ARG A 37 -16.14 -8.64 18.94
N SER A 38 -16.06 -7.73 17.97
CA SER A 38 -16.46 -8.01 16.58
C SER A 38 -15.68 -9.17 15.98
N MET A 39 -14.37 -9.27 16.29
CA MET A 39 -13.56 -10.44 15.92
C MET A 39 -14.09 -11.72 16.53
N GLY A 40 -14.38 -11.74 17.84
CA GLY A 40 -14.91 -12.90 18.55
C GLY A 40 -16.24 -13.35 17.97
N GLU A 41 -17.17 -12.42 17.74
CA GLU A 41 -18.49 -12.67 17.14
C GLU A 41 -18.38 -13.18 15.70
N ALA A 42 -17.46 -12.65 14.91
CA ALA A 42 -17.17 -13.13 13.57
C ALA A 42 -16.41 -14.47 13.54
N GLY A 43 -15.92 -14.96 14.68
CA GLY A 43 -15.11 -16.18 14.74
C GLY A 43 -13.65 -16.00 14.24
N LEU A 44 -13.14 -14.76 14.21
CA LEU A 44 -11.77 -14.43 13.80
C LEU A 44 -10.81 -14.34 14.98
N SER A 45 -11.12 -14.87 16.14
CA SER A 45 -10.28 -14.76 17.33
C SER A 45 -8.98 -15.56 17.18
N SER A 46 -7.88 -14.88 16.84
CA SER A 46 -6.54 -15.49 16.81
C SER A 46 -5.55 -14.67 17.63
N ASP A 47 -4.62 -15.35 18.30
CA ASP A 47 -3.51 -14.69 19.00
C ASP A 47 -2.62 -13.90 18.01
N ARG A 48 -2.55 -14.35 16.76
CA ARG A 48 -1.86 -13.67 15.67
C ARG A 48 -2.43 -12.27 15.41
N PHE A 49 -3.75 -12.14 15.24
CA PHE A 49 -4.37 -10.84 15.01
C PHE A 49 -4.13 -9.87 16.18
N LYS A 50 -4.22 -10.37 17.42
CA LYS A 50 -3.88 -9.56 18.61
C LYS A 50 -2.42 -9.16 18.64
N GLY A 51 -1.52 -10.03 18.17
CA GLY A 51 -0.11 -9.73 18.00
C GLY A 51 0.08 -8.55 17.03
N TRP A 52 -0.54 -8.60 15.87
CA TRP A 52 -0.49 -7.51 14.88
C TRP A 52 -1.14 -6.22 15.38
N MET A 53 -2.26 -6.29 16.10
CA MET A 53 -2.82 -5.10 16.75
C MET A 53 -1.78 -4.40 17.66
N LYS A 54 -1.08 -5.17 18.46
CA LYS A 54 -0.03 -4.64 19.34
C LYS A 54 1.13 -4.05 18.54
N GLU A 55 1.63 -4.75 17.51
CA GLU A 55 2.70 -4.25 16.64
C GLU A 55 2.28 -2.94 15.94
N PHE A 56 1.04 -2.86 15.47
CA PHE A 56 0.48 -1.63 14.90
C PHE A 56 0.43 -0.48 15.92
N GLU A 57 -0.07 -0.71 17.14
CA GLU A 57 -0.12 0.30 18.21
C GLU A 57 1.29 0.82 18.56
N GLU A 58 2.27 -0.09 18.67
CA GLU A 58 3.67 0.27 18.92
C GLU A 58 4.26 1.09 17.76
N ARG A 59 3.98 0.71 16.52
CA ARG A 59 4.41 1.45 15.33
C ARG A 59 3.72 2.80 15.23
N ALA A 60 2.41 2.88 15.47
CA ALA A 60 1.66 4.13 15.48
C ALA A 60 2.21 5.12 16.52
N THR A 61 2.59 4.61 17.69
CA THR A 61 3.25 5.39 18.74
C THR A 61 4.59 5.94 18.26
N ARG A 62 5.48 5.09 17.74
CA ARG A 62 6.79 5.50 17.22
C ARG A 62 6.67 6.55 16.11
N ASN A 63 5.71 6.36 15.23
CA ASN A 63 5.48 7.24 14.08
C ASN A 63 4.61 8.46 14.43
N LYS A 64 4.27 8.65 15.70
CA LYS A 64 3.44 9.78 16.20
C LYS A 64 2.14 9.94 15.41
N ILE A 65 1.49 8.81 15.08
CA ILE A 65 0.19 8.83 14.42
C ILE A 65 -0.86 9.37 15.40
N ASP A 66 -1.70 10.27 14.91
CA ASP A 66 -2.78 10.83 15.72
C ASP A 66 -3.64 9.71 16.32
N PRO A 67 -3.84 9.69 17.67
CA PRO A 67 -4.69 8.70 18.33
C PRO A 67 -6.08 8.57 17.74
N GLU A 68 -6.68 9.65 17.26
CA GLU A 68 -7.99 9.62 16.59
C GLU A 68 -7.95 8.79 15.30
N LYS A 69 -6.83 8.82 14.56
CA LYS A 69 -6.66 7.95 13.38
C LYS A 69 -6.62 6.48 13.80
N VAL A 70 -5.96 6.15 14.91
CA VAL A 70 -5.92 4.77 15.44
C VAL A 70 -7.32 4.31 15.88
N VAL A 71 -8.06 5.16 16.56
CA VAL A 71 -9.46 4.90 16.95
C VAL A 71 -10.32 4.62 15.71
N ARG A 72 -10.25 5.50 14.70
CA ARG A 72 -11.00 5.29 13.45
C ARG A 72 -10.58 4.01 12.72
N THR A 73 -9.29 3.66 12.76
CA THR A 73 -8.77 2.41 12.18
C THR A 73 -9.44 1.19 12.82
N PHE A 74 -9.49 1.13 14.14
CA PHE A 74 -10.14 0.03 14.86
C PHE A 74 -11.65 -0.01 14.62
N ASN A 75 -12.32 1.15 14.61
CA ASN A 75 -13.75 1.23 14.31
C ASN A 75 -14.04 0.74 12.88
N ASN A 76 -13.28 1.14 11.88
CA ASN A 76 -13.45 0.68 10.50
C ASN A 76 -13.30 -0.85 10.37
N LEU A 77 -12.35 -1.44 11.06
CA LEU A 77 -12.17 -2.91 11.07
C LEU A 77 -13.28 -3.60 11.86
N SER A 78 -13.78 -2.99 12.94
CA SER A 78 -14.94 -3.49 13.69
C SER A 78 -16.21 -3.50 12.82
N ASP A 79 -16.47 -2.40 12.09
CA ASP A 79 -17.59 -2.28 11.17
C ASP A 79 -17.49 -3.33 10.04
N LEU A 80 -16.30 -3.52 9.47
CA LEU A 80 -16.04 -4.51 8.43
C LEU A 80 -16.45 -5.93 8.86
N LEU A 81 -16.29 -6.26 10.16
CA LEU A 81 -16.59 -7.58 10.71
C LEU A 81 -18.03 -7.72 11.20
N SER A 82 -18.64 -6.66 11.73
CA SER A 82 -19.93 -6.71 12.41
C SER A 82 -21.13 -6.28 11.55
N ASP A 83 -20.91 -5.39 10.57
CA ASP A 83 -21.99 -4.93 9.69
C ASP A 83 -22.47 -6.09 8.79
N PRO A 84 -23.79 -6.32 8.67
CA PRO A 84 -24.33 -7.35 7.77
C PRO A 84 -23.99 -7.11 6.28
N GLY A 85 -23.53 -5.88 5.94
CA GLY A 85 -23.26 -5.44 4.58
C GLY A 85 -24.54 -4.99 3.85
N GLN A 86 -24.36 -4.07 2.91
CA GLN A 86 -25.45 -3.48 2.11
C GLN A 86 -25.38 -3.96 0.65
N GLY A 87 -25.13 -5.25 0.44
CA GLY A 87 -24.98 -5.81 -0.91
C GLY A 87 -23.61 -5.57 -1.54
N GLY A 88 -22.59 -5.34 -0.73
CA GLY A 88 -21.20 -5.22 -1.17
C GLY A 88 -20.66 -6.52 -1.79
N PRO A 89 -19.50 -6.44 -2.45
CA PRO A 89 -18.92 -7.54 -3.22
C PRO A 89 -18.39 -8.70 -2.35
N TYR A 90 -18.13 -8.47 -1.06
CA TYR A 90 -17.51 -9.45 -0.17
C TYR A 90 -18.48 -9.98 0.88
N ASN A 91 -18.58 -11.30 0.98
CA ASN A 91 -19.30 -11.97 2.07
C ASN A 91 -18.50 -11.87 3.39
N LEU A 92 -19.10 -12.33 4.51
CA LEU A 92 -18.46 -12.22 5.81
C LEU A 92 -17.11 -12.96 5.90
N ASP A 93 -16.97 -14.13 5.26
CA ASP A 93 -15.71 -14.88 5.32
C ASP A 93 -14.58 -14.18 4.55
N GLU A 94 -14.90 -13.57 3.40
CA GLU A 94 -13.94 -12.73 2.67
C GLU A 94 -13.58 -11.47 3.46
N ARG A 95 -14.55 -10.83 4.12
CA ARG A 95 -14.30 -9.66 5.00
C ARG A 95 -13.41 -9.99 6.19
N LYS A 96 -13.52 -11.19 6.76
CA LYS A 96 -12.59 -11.69 7.79
C LYS A 96 -11.16 -11.76 7.25
N VAL A 97 -10.99 -12.29 6.04
CA VAL A 97 -9.68 -12.33 5.38
C VAL A 97 -9.15 -10.93 5.15
N ILE A 98 -9.98 -10.01 4.65
CA ILE A 98 -9.59 -8.61 4.45
C ILE A 98 -9.17 -7.96 5.78
N ALA A 99 -9.92 -8.17 6.86
CA ALA A 99 -9.60 -7.60 8.16
C ALA A 99 -8.28 -8.15 8.72
N ASP A 100 -8.03 -9.45 8.58
CA ASP A 100 -6.80 -10.11 9.02
C ASP A 100 -5.59 -9.59 8.21
N CYS A 101 -5.71 -9.53 6.87
CA CYS A 101 -4.69 -8.96 5.99
C CYS A 101 -4.46 -7.46 6.26
N ALA A 102 -5.53 -6.68 6.45
CA ALA A 102 -5.41 -5.25 6.75
C ALA A 102 -4.66 -5.00 8.05
N MET A 103 -4.97 -5.77 9.12
CA MET A 103 -4.25 -5.64 10.38
C MET A 103 -2.77 -6.04 10.25
N HIS A 104 -2.48 -7.08 9.47
CA HIS A 104 -1.11 -7.47 9.11
C HIS A 104 -0.38 -6.32 8.39
N ASN A 105 -0.97 -5.77 7.33
CA ASN A 105 -0.40 -4.66 6.56
C ASN A 105 -0.16 -3.40 7.42
N LEU A 106 -1.08 -3.13 8.36
CA LEU A 106 -0.92 -2.05 9.34
C LEU A 106 0.22 -2.30 10.31
N ALA A 107 0.44 -3.54 10.73
CA ALA A 107 1.53 -3.91 11.64
C ALA A 107 2.89 -3.87 10.91
N ARG A 108 2.93 -4.41 9.70
CA ARG A 108 4.14 -4.67 8.93
C ARG A 108 4.03 -4.17 7.50
N PRO A 109 4.03 -2.84 7.31
CA PRO A 109 3.78 -2.25 5.99
C PRO A 109 4.85 -2.59 4.94
N MET A 110 6.05 -3.01 5.32
CA MET A 110 7.08 -3.50 4.40
C MET A 110 6.81 -4.93 3.88
N GLU A 111 5.81 -5.62 4.43
CA GLU A 111 5.35 -6.91 3.91
C GLU A 111 4.10 -6.74 3.01
N ILE A 112 3.86 -5.53 2.48
CA ILE A 112 2.80 -5.25 1.50
C ILE A 112 3.35 -5.47 0.11
N ASP A 113 3.01 -6.60 -0.50
CA ASP A 113 3.48 -6.99 -1.83
C ASP A 113 2.46 -6.71 -2.93
N GLN A 114 2.96 -6.41 -4.12
CA GLN A 114 2.15 -6.34 -5.34
C GLN A 114 1.88 -7.72 -5.95
N GLY A 115 2.61 -8.75 -5.55
CA GLY A 115 2.57 -10.07 -6.16
C GLY A 115 3.04 -10.06 -7.61
N SER A 116 2.42 -10.89 -8.44
CA SER A 116 2.69 -10.97 -9.88
C SER A 116 2.04 -9.84 -10.70
N HIS A 117 1.50 -8.81 -10.04
CA HIS A 117 0.75 -7.72 -10.67
C HIS A 117 1.63 -6.48 -10.90
N PRO A 118 1.55 -5.81 -12.05
CA PRO A 118 2.36 -4.61 -12.34
C PRO A 118 1.76 -3.35 -11.70
N THR A 119 1.57 -3.37 -10.38
CA THR A 119 0.93 -2.31 -9.58
C THR A 119 1.86 -1.62 -8.59
N CYS A 120 3.19 -1.69 -8.78
CA CYS A 120 4.20 -1.17 -7.85
C CYS A 120 3.93 0.27 -7.38
N ASN A 121 3.54 1.14 -8.30
CA ASN A 121 3.24 2.54 -7.98
C ASN A 121 2.02 2.68 -7.03
N VAL A 122 0.97 1.87 -7.23
CA VAL A 122 -0.21 1.89 -6.35
C VAL A 122 0.07 1.16 -5.03
N THR A 123 0.89 0.12 -5.07
CA THR A 123 1.36 -0.57 -3.85
C THR A 123 2.17 0.38 -2.97
N SER A 124 3.02 1.23 -3.56
CA SER A 124 3.73 2.27 -2.79
C SER A 124 2.76 3.28 -2.13
N VAL A 125 1.64 3.61 -2.77
CA VAL A 125 0.58 4.42 -2.15
C VAL A 125 -0.09 3.66 -0.99
N GLU A 126 -0.32 2.36 -1.14
CA GLU A 126 -0.88 1.51 -0.08
C GLU A 126 0.04 1.48 1.14
N VAL A 127 1.35 1.26 0.93
CA VAL A 127 2.36 1.31 2.00
C VAL A 127 2.32 2.67 2.72
N TYR A 128 2.31 3.77 1.96
CA TYR A 128 2.19 5.11 2.54
C TYR A 128 0.90 5.27 3.36
N ALA A 129 -0.23 4.80 2.83
CA ALA A 129 -1.52 4.81 3.52
C ALA A 129 -1.47 4.03 4.84
N ALA A 130 -0.99 2.81 4.81
CA ALA A 130 -0.87 1.95 6.00
C ALA A 130 0.02 2.57 7.08
N VAL A 131 1.08 3.32 6.68
CA VAL A 131 1.99 3.96 7.63
C VAL A 131 1.44 5.28 8.17
N ARG A 132 0.90 6.17 7.31
CA ARG A 132 0.60 7.58 7.67
C ARG A 132 -0.89 7.87 7.85
N HIS A 133 -1.74 7.12 7.16
CA HIS A 133 -3.19 7.31 7.11
C HIS A 133 -3.95 5.99 7.33
N PRO A 134 -3.68 5.27 8.45
CA PRO A 134 -4.26 3.94 8.69
C PRO A 134 -5.79 3.96 8.72
N ASP A 135 -6.39 5.07 9.13
CA ASP A 135 -7.82 5.30 9.14
C ASP A 135 -8.41 5.42 7.71
N ALA A 136 -7.73 6.13 6.81
CA ALA A 136 -8.14 6.23 5.42
C ALA A 136 -7.96 4.89 4.69
N TYR A 137 -6.86 4.16 4.96
CA TYR A 137 -6.61 2.82 4.46
C TYR A 137 -7.77 1.87 4.82
N THR A 138 -8.07 1.74 6.11
CA THR A 138 -9.15 0.84 6.58
C THR A 138 -10.55 1.35 6.22
N GLY A 139 -10.74 2.66 6.13
CA GLY A 139 -11.99 3.26 5.68
C GLY A 139 -12.33 2.89 4.24
N LEU A 140 -11.34 2.94 3.33
CA LEU A 140 -11.52 2.49 1.95
C LEU A 140 -11.90 1.00 1.92
N LEU A 141 -11.16 0.16 2.66
CA LEU A 141 -11.43 -1.29 2.70
C LEU A 141 -12.84 -1.60 3.24
N ARG A 142 -13.25 -0.91 4.33
CA ARG A 142 -14.59 -1.04 4.89
C ARG A 142 -15.67 -0.67 3.87
N ASP A 143 -15.57 0.52 3.30
CA ASP A 143 -16.60 1.06 2.41
C ASP A 143 -16.75 0.20 1.17
N VAL A 144 -15.68 -0.13 0.47
CA VAL A 144 -15.73 -0.95 -0.73
C VAL A 144 -16.21 -2.37 -0.43
N SER A 145 -15.84 -2.92 0.71
CA SER A 145 -16.26 -4.28 1.10
C SER A 145 -17.74 -4.36 1.44
N LEU A 146 -18.28 -3.35 2.09
CA LEU A 146 -19.69 -3.34 2.56
C LEU A 146 -20.66 -2.86 1.48
N THR A 147 -20.22 -1.97 0.57
CA THR A 147 -21.12 -1.27 -0.36
C THR A 147 -20.74 -1.41 -1.83
N GLY A 148 -19.52 -1.88 -2.14
CA GLY A 148 -18.97 -1.88 -3.50
C GLY A 148 -18.58 -0.49 -4.01
N SER A 149 -18.60 0.54 -3.15
CA SER A 149 -18.23 1.91 -3.48
C SER A 149 -17.40 2.53 -2.36
N TRP A 150 -16.65 3.56 -2.69
CA TRP A 150 -15.84 4.27 -1.72
C TRP A 150 -15.84 5.78 -2.01
N LYS A 151 -15.89 6.60 -0.97
CA LYS A 151 -15.81 8.04 -1.07
C LYS A 151 -14.51 8.55 -0.44
N ALA A 152 -13.67 9.17 -1.28
CA ALA A 152 -12.42 9.77 -0.87
C ALA A 152 -12.62 11.02 0.00
N LEU A 153 -11.58 11.44 0.72
CA LEU A 153 -11.57 12.67 1.49
C LEU A 153 -11.85 13.91 0.61
N SER A 154 -11.37 13.90 -0.64
CA SER A 154 -11.67 14.94 -1.64
C SER A 154 -13.14 15.01 -2.08
N GLY A 155 -13.96 14.06 -1.65
CA GLY A 155 -15.37 13.93 -2.06
C GLY A 155 -15.58 13.14 -3.35
N LYS A 156 -14.51 12.73 -4.05
CA LYS A 156 -14.59 11.83 -5.21
C LYS A 156 -15.10 10.46 -4.78
N VAL A 157 -15.91 9.85 -5.64
CA VAL A 157 -16.49 8.52 -5.38
C VAL A 157 -15.99 7.56 -6.44
N GLY A 158 -15.57 6.38 -6.03
CA GLY A 158 -15.13 5.29 -6.90
C GLY A 158 -16.06 4.07 -6.78
N HIS A 159 -16.31 3.43 -7.92
CA HIS A 159 -17.14 2.22 -8.03
C HIS A 159 -16.33 1.14 -8.77
N PRO A 160 -15.37 0.47 -8.09
CA PRO A 160 -14.59 -0.57 -8.76
C PRO A 160 -15.52 -1.69 -9.24
N PRO A 161 -15.33 -2.20 -10.47
CA PRO A 161 -16.12 -3.31 -10.96
C PRO A 161 -15.96 -4.56 -10.06
N ALA A 162 -17.01 -5.36 -9.92
CA ALA A 162 -16.96 -6.59 -9.14
C ALA A 162 -15.83 -7.55 -9.62
N GLN A 163 -15.50 -7.55 -10.91
CA GLN A 163 -14.38 -8.31 -11.47
C GLN A 163 -13.03 -7.84 -10.92
N SER A 164 -12.86 -6.56 -10.58
CA SER A 164 -11.64 -6.03 -9.98
C SER A 164 -11.43 -6.50 -8.55
N LEU A 165 -12.52 -6.83 -7.88
CA LEU A 165 -12.55 -7.18 -6.45
C LEU A 165 -12.60 -8.70 -6.23
N ALA A 166 -12.90 -9.49 -7.27
CA ALA A 166 -12.89 -10.95 -7.17
C ALA A 166 -11.46 -11.45 -6.90
N PRO A 167 -11.23 -12.33 -5.88
CA PRO A 167 -9.89 -12.81 -5.57
C PRO A 167 -9.23 -13.52 -6.75
N GLY A 168 -8.02 -13.11 -7.09
CA GLY A 168 -7.18 -13.75 -8.11
C GLY A 168 -6.39 -14.94 -7.58
N LYS A 169 -5.34 -15.33 -8.31
CA LYS A 169 -4.51 -16.48 -7.94
C LYS A 169 -3.67 -16.19 -6.71
N ASP A 170 -3.05 -15.01 -6.65
CA ASP A 170 -2.19 -14.59 -5.54
C ASP A 170 -3.01 -14.48 -4.26
N GLU A 171 -4.15 -13.80 -4.32
CA GLU A 171 -5.02 -13.57 -3.17
C GLU A 171 -5.62 -14.87 -2.62
N ARG A 172 -5.98 -15.82 -3.49
CA ARG A 172 -6.47 -17.16 -3.07
C ARG A 172 -5.36 -18.03 -2.50
N SER A 173 -4.12 -17.83 -2.93
CA SER A 173 -2.95 -18.60 -2.48
C SER A 173 -2.16 -17.90 -1.38
N TYR A 174 -2.60 -16.72 -0.92
CA TYR A 174 -1.97 -16.00 0.17
C TYR A 174 -2.01 -16.82 1.46
N ASP A 175 -0.87 -16.97 2.11
CA ASP A 175 -0.72 -17.73 3.34
C ASP A 175 -0.36 -16.79 4.50
N LEU A 176 -1.33 -16.58 5.40
CA LEU A 176 -1.12 -15.76 6.59
C LEU A 176 -0.03 -16.28 7.55
N ASN A 177 0.44 -17.52 7.38
CA ASN A 177 1.59 -18.03 8.13
C ASN A 177 2.93 -17.74 7.44
N LYS A 178 2.86 -17.25 6.19
CA LYS A 178 4.01 -16.80 5.39
C LYS A 178 3.63 -15.52 4.65
N PRO A 179 3.33 -14.43 5.38
CA PRO A 179 2.79 -13.21 4.79
C PRO A 179 3.78 -12.53 3.84
N ASP A 180 5.06 -12.62 4.13
CA ASP A 180 6.14 -12.09 3.30
C ASP A 180 6.59 -13.15 2.27
N SER A 181 5.72 -13.44 1.33
CA SER A 181 5.94 -14.46 0.29
C SER A 181 5.93 -13.89 -1.13
N GLY A 182 5.97 -12.57 -1.27
CA GLY A 182 5.89 -11.88 -2.56
C GLY A 182 4.52 -12.04 -3.24
N LYS A 183 3.46 -12.26 -2.46
CA LYS A 183 2.10 -12.41 -2.99
C LYS A 183 1.20 -11.28 -2.50
N ARG A 184 0.43 -10.69 -3.43
CA ARG A 184 -0.60 -9.72 -3.08
C ARG A 184 -1.69 -10.40 -2.23
N ASN A 185 -2.05 -9.82 -1.10
CA ASN A 185 -3.16 -10.29 -0.27
C ASN A 185 -4.50 -9.65 -0.69
N LEU A 186 -5.63 -10.14 -0.13
CA LEU A 186 -6.96 -9.68 -0.52
C LEU A 186 -7.24 -8.23 -0.11
N ALA A 187 -6.69 -7.74 1.01
CA ALA A 187 -6.82 -6.34 1.39
C ALA A 187 -6.07 -5.43 0.42
N SER A 188 -4.85 -5.81 0.02
CA SER A 188 -4.05 -5.09 -0.97
C SER A 188 -4.74 -5.07 -2.34
N GLN A 189 -5.32 -6.18 -2.78
CA GLN A 189 -6.13 -6.18 -4.01
C GLN A 189 -7.29 -5.20 -3.90
N ALA A 190 -8.10 -5.28 -2.84
CA ALA A 190 -9.26 -4.42 -2.65
C ALA A 190 -8.86 -2.92 -2.65
N PHE A 191 -7.75 -2.57 -1.98
CA PHE A 191 -7.23 -1.21 -1.97
C PHE A 191 -6.75 -0.76 -3.35
N GLN A 192 -5.82 -1.52 -3.95
CA GLN A 192 -5.17 -1.16 -5.20
C GLN A 192 -6.18 -1.04 -6.34
N MET A 193 -7.06 -2.04 -6.51
CA MET A 193 -8.07 -2.06 -7.57
C MET A 193 -9.10 -0.94 -7.39
N THR A 194 -9.48 -0.62 -6.16
CA THR A 194 -10.39 0.50 -5.88
C THR A 194 -9.75 1.83 -6.25
N LEU A 195 -8.50 2.05 -5.83
CA LEU A 195 -7.80 3.30 -6.13
C LEU A 195 -7.62 3.51 -7.63
N ILE A 196 -7.11 2.51 -8.35
CA ILE A 196 -6.90 2.59 -9.79
C ILE A 196 -8.22 2.93 -10.52
N ASN A 197 -9.29 2.20 -10.21
CA ASN A 197 -10.58 2.43 -10.86
C ASN A 197 -11.17 3.79 -10.50
N THR A 198 -10.97 4.29 -9.28
CA THR A 198 -11.37 5.64 -8.90
C THR A 198 -10.64 6.70 -9.71
N MET A 199 -9.32 6.54 -9.92
CA MET A 199 -8.53 7.46 -10.73
C MET A 199 -9.03 7.54 -12.18
N TYR A 200 -9.39 6.41 -12.78
CA TYR A 200 -10.00 6.38 -14.12
C TYR A 200 -11.39 7.01 -14.09
N GLU A 201 -12.29 6.52 -13.25
CA GLU A 201 -13.69 6.93 -13.20
C GLU A 201 -13.88 8.43 -12.96
N THR A 202 -12.99 9.04 -12.18
CA THR A 202 -13.05 10.47 -11.85
C THR A 202 -12.25 11.36 -12.81
N GLY A 203 -11.74 10.81 -13.90
CA GLY A 203 -11.05 11.53 -14.97
C GLY A 203 -9.60 11.94 -14.61
N GLU A 204 -9.04 11.46 -13.49
CA GLU A 204 -7.66 11.78 -13.09
C GLU A 204 -6.61 11.10 -13.99
N MET A 205 -7.04 10.12 -14.78
CA MET A 205 -6.22 9.44 -15.78
C MET A 205 -6.42 9.99 -17.20
N ASN A 206 -7.24 11.03 -17.36
CA ASN A 206 -7.45 11.69 -18.66
C ASN A 206 -6.16 12.36 -19.14
N THR A 207 -5.99 12.41 -20.45
CA THR A 207 -4.92 13.15 -21.11
C THR A 207 -5.51 14.31 -21.91
N ASP A 208 -4.68 15.23 -22.38
CA ASP A 208 -5.12 16.33 -23.26
C ASP A 208 -5.77 15.84 -24.57
N LYS A 209 -5.56 14.57 -24.91
CA LYS A 209 -6.00 13.97 -26.18
C LYS A 209 -7.11 12.96 -26.04
N GLU A 210 -7.35 12.46 -24.82
CA GLU A 210 -8.24 11.32 -24.58
C GLU A 210 -8.93 11.41 -23.22
N ASP A 211 -10.26 11.31 -23.24
CA ASP A 211 -11.04 10.98 -22.04
C ASP A 211 -10.91 9.48 -21.79
N ARG A 212 -10.46 9.13 -20.59
CA ARG A 212 -10.20 7.76 -20.14
C ARG A 212 -11.12 7.33 -18.98
N SER A 213 -12.14 8.12 -18.68
CA SER A 213 -13.03 7.88 -17.54
C SER A 213 -13.93 6.63 -17.71
N ASP A 214 -14.02 6.10 -18.91
CA ASP A 214 -14.71 4.86 -19.27
C ASP A 214 -13.83 3.60 -19.18
N ILE A 215 -12.52 3.77 -18.98
CA ILE A 215 -11.58 2.66 -18.79
C ILE A 215 -11.75 2.07 -17.39
N ARG A 216 -11.62 0.76 -17.30
CA ARG A 216 -11.61 0.01 -16.04
C ARG A 216 -10.39 -0.91 -15.97
N TYR A 217 -9.80 -0.99 -14.80
CA TYR A 217 -8.75 -1.95 -14.50
C TYR A 217 -9.40 -3.15 -13.81
N ILE A 218 -9.39 -4.29 -14.48
CA ILE A 218 -10.09 -5.49 -14.01
C ILE A 218 -9.13 -6.68 -13.91
N MET A 219 -9.51 -7.64 -13.06
CA MET A 219 -8.90 -8.94 -13.05
C MET A 219 -9.52 -9.84 -14.11
N GLN A 220 -8.68 -10.53 -14.86
CA GLN A 220 -9.09 -11.61 -15.76
C GLN A 220 -8.49 -12.91 -15.26
N PRO A 221 -9.15 -14.05 -15.50
CA PRO A 221 -8.56 -15.35 -15.22
C PRO A 221 -7.19 -15.47 -15.90
N SER A 222 -6.17 -15.89 -15.14
CA SER A 222 -4.83 -16.09 -15.69
C SER A 222 -4.89 -17.09 -16.85
N GLN A 223 -4.25 -16.74 -17.97
CA GLN A 223 -4.13 -17.62 -19.12
C GLN A 223 -2.71 -18.15 -19.18
N THR A 224 -2.57 -19.46 -19.26
CA THR A 224 -1.30 -20.10 -19.54
C THR A 224 -1.03 -20.03 -21.04
N ILE A 225 -0.08 -19.19 -21.47
CA ILE A 225 0.35 -19.13 -22.86
C ILE A 225 1.56 -20.04 -23.03
N THR A 226 1.44 -21.03 -23.88
CA THR A 226 2.57 -21.87 -24.28
C THR A 226 3.13 -21.38 -25.60
N LYS A 227 4.32 -20.80 -25.60
CA LYS A 227 5.08 -20.45 -26.80
C LYS A 227 6.12 -21.51 -27.10
N ARG A 228 6.27 -21.84 -28.37
CA ARG A 228 7.31 -22.74 -28.85
C ARG A 228 8.34 -21.93 -29.63
N GLU A 229 9.56 -21.86 -29.11
CA GLU A 229 10.71 -21.26 -29.79
C GLU A 229 11.72 -22.36 -30.12
N GLY A 230 11.69 -22.86 -31.35
CA GLY A 230 12.46 -24.02 -31.75
C GLY A 230 12.04 -25.29 -30.99
N ASN A 231 12.99 -25.89 -30.27
CA ASN A 231 12.74 -27.05 -29.42
C ASN A 231 12.39 -26.72 -27.96
N ILE A 232 12.35 -25.45 -27.62
CA ILE A 232 12.05 -24.96 -26.26
C ILE A 232 10.55 -24.66 -26.17
N VAL A 233 9.90 -25.24 -25.18
CA VAL A 233 8.51 -24.91 -24.81
C VAL A 233 8.56 -24.00 -23.62
N ILE A 234 8.21 -22.72 -23.82
CA ILE A 234 8.11 -21.73 -22.77
C ILE A 234 6.65 -21.62 -22.38
N THR A 235 6.33 -22.00 -21.15
CA THR A 235 5.01 -21.79 -20.56
C THR A 235 5.07 -20.51 -19.74
N MET A 236 4.30 -19.50 -20.11
CA MET A 236 4.20 -18.23 -19.39
C MET A 236 2.78 -18.10 -18.85
N GLU A 237 2.65 -17.79 -17.58
CA GLU A 237 1.39 -17.27 -17.04
C GLU A 237 1.28 -15.79 -17.42
N THR A 238 0.18 -15.39 -18.05
CA THR A 238 -0.10 -13.97 -18.29
C THR A 238 -0.65 -13.36 -17.02
N GLY A 239 -0.27 -12.13 -16.72
CA GLY A 239 -0.87 -11.37 -15.63
C GLY A 239 -2.40 -11.36 -15.70
N GLU A 240 -3.03 -11.48 -14.54
CA GLU A 240 -4.49 -11.52 -14.42
C GLU A 240 -5.12 -10.16 -14.67
N ASP A 241 -4.44 -9.08 -14.31
CA ASP A 241 -4.97 -7.72 -14.40
C ASP A 241 -4.86 -7.15 -15.82
N THR A 242 -5.80 -6.30 -16.20
CA THR A 242 -5.78 -5.62 -17.50
C THR A 242 -6.70 -4.41 -17.53
N LEU A 243 -6.38 -3.47 -18.42
CA LEU A 243 -7.27 -2.36 -18.77
C LEU A 243 -8.30 -2.81 -19.79
N VAL A 244 -9.56 -2.41 -19.58
CA VAL A 244 -10.67 -2.65 -20.50
C VAL A 244 -11.47 -1.38 -20.76
N ARG A 245 -12.03 -1.27 -21.96
CA ARG A 245 -13.02 -0.26 -22.37
C ARG A 245 -14.17 -0.98 -23.05
N ASP A 246 -15.41 -0.72 -22.64
CA ASP A 246 -16.59 -1.41 -23.17
C ASP A 246 -16.48 -2.94 -23.15
N GLY A 247 -15.87 -3.48 -22.09
CA GLY A 247 -15.66 -4.92 -21.91
C GLY A 247 -14.58 -5.53 -22.84
N LYS A 248 -13.85 -4.70 -23.61
CA LYS A 248 -12.76 -5.15 -24.47
C LYS A 248 -11.41 -4.81 -23.86
N THR A 249 -10.50 -5.78 -23.83
CA THR A 249 -9.12 -5.58 -23.41
C THR A 249 -8.42 -4.52 -24.28
N LEU A 250 -7.74 -3.59 -23.63
CA LEU A 250 -6.91 -2.60 -24.31
C LEU A 250 -5.56 -3.20 -24.64
N ASN A 251 -5.06 -2.83 -25.82
CA ASN A 251 -3.74 -3.25 -26.31
C ASN A 251 -2.89 -2.01 -26.61
N ASN A 252 -1.59 -2.13 -26.38
CA ASN A 252 -0.63 -1.12 -26.76
C ASN A 252 -0.46 -1.04 -28.30
N ALA A 253 0.33 -0.09 -28.79
CA ALA A 253 0.60 0.09 -30.21
C ALA A 253 1.23 -1.13 -30.92
N LYS A 254 1.77 -2.09 -30.16
CA LYS A 254 2.32 -3.36 -30.66
C LYS A 254 1.29 -4.50 -30.64
N GLY A 255 0.05 -4.22 -30.29
CA GLY A 255 -1.02 -5.21 -30.17
C GLY A 255 -0.89 -6.13 -28.92
N GLN A 256 -0.05 -5.77 -27.95
CA GLN A 256 0.09 -6.52 -26.70
C GLN A 256 -0.92 -5.99 -25.68
N LYS A 257 -1.50 -6.89 -24.89
CA LYS A 257 -2.36 -6.56 -23.77
C LYS A 257 -1.67 -5.56 -22.83
N ILE A 258 -2.40 -4.56 -22.36
CA ILE A 258 -1.96 -3.64 -21.33
C ILE A 258 -2.33 -4.30 -19.98
N ASP A 259 -1.35 -4.75 -19.23
CA ASP A 259 -1.50 -5.45 -17.96
C ASP A 259 -1.29 -4.53 -16.74
N GLY A 260 -0.68 -3.35 -16.90
CA GLY A 260 -0.50 -2.37 -15.83
C GLY A 260 -1.55 -1.25 -15.86
N PRO A 261 -1.68 -0.51 -14.75
CA PRO A 261 -2.65 0.58 -14.63
C PRO A 261 -2.24 1.86 -15.39
N GLU A 262 -1.08 1.88 -16.04
CA GLU A 262 -0.52 3.04 -16.76
C GLU A 262 -0.44 4.33 -15.90
N MET A 263 -0.36 4.20 -14.58
CA MET A 263 -0.21 5.33 -13.67
C MET A 263 1.26 5.78 -13.66
N ILE A 264 1.50 7.04 -13.98
CA ILE A 264 2.80 7.69 -13.82
C ILE A 264 2.92 8.35 -12.44
N GLN A 265 4.09 8.87 -12.09
CA GLN A 265 4.33 9.49 -10.79
C GLN A 265 3.31 10.60 -10.45
N ASP A 266 2.96 11.47 -11.39
CA ASP A 266 1.97 12.52 -11.14
C ASP A 266 0.60 11.94 -10.76
N ASN A 267 0.19 10.82 -11.36
CA ASN A 267 -1.05 10.14 -11.00
C ASN A 267 -0.96 9.54 -9.59
N VAL A 268 0.22 9.00 -9.20
CA VAL A 268 0.47 8.48 -7.85
C VAL A 268 0.35 9.59 -6.82
N LEU A 269 1.01 10.72 -7.03
CA LEU A 269 0.92 11.88 -6.12
C LEU A 269 -0.51 12.43 -6.06
N ARG A 270 -1.17 12.53 -7.20
CA ARG A 270 -2.56 12.96 -7.29
C ARG A 270 -3.50 12.01 -6.56
N SER A 271 -3.25 10.71 -6.60
CA SER A 271 -4.04 9.74 -5.83
C SER A 271 -3.90 9.94 -4.33
N CYS A 272 -2.70 10.29 -3.84
CA CYS A 272 -2.50 10.63 -2.43
C CYS A 272 -3.26 11.91 -2.01
N GLU A 273 -3.26 12.95 -2.85
CA GLU A 273 -4.08 14.16 -2.61
C GLU A 273 -5.58 13.83 -2.52
N ILE A 274 -6.07 12.95 -3.38
CA ILE A 274 -7.47 12.51 -3.39
C ILE A 274 -7.79 11.72 -2.13
N LEU A 275 -6.93 10.76 -1.78
CA LEU A 275 -7.10 9.87 -0.64
C LEU A 275 -7.00 10.61 0.70
N PHE A 276 -5.94 11.41 0.88
CA PHE A 276 -5.48 11.88 2.19
C PHE A 276 -5.50 13.40 2.33
N GLY A 277 -5.65 14.13 1.22
CA GLY A 277 -5.57 15.60 1.21
C GLY A 277 -4.14 16.12 1.32
N ASP A 278 -3.13 15.28 1.19
CA ASP A 278 -1.72 15.66 1.23
C ASP A 278 -0.90 14.98 0.12
N THR A 279 0.28 15.53 -0.15
CA THR A 279 1.26 14.96 -1.07
C THR A 279 2.39 14.35 -0.25
N PRO A 280 2.67 13.03 -0.40
CA PRO A 280 3.75 12.38 0.32
C PRO A 280 5.11 12.96 -0.09
N PRO A 281 6.12 12.89 0.80
CA PRO A 281 7.50 13.10 0.39
C PRO A 281 7.87 12.09 -0.70
N HIS A 282 8.53 12.56 -1.74
CA HIS A 282 8.90 11.73 -2.88
C HIS A 282 10.22 12.18 -3.51
N ILE A 283 10.81 11.32 -4.31
CA ILE A 283 11.93 11.64 -5.21
C ILE A 283 11.32 11.91 -6.59
N GLU A 284 11.59 13.07 -7.15
CA GLU A 284 11.09 13.43 -8.48
C GLU A 284 11.83 12.63 -9.56
N ASN A 285 11.11 12.28 -10.61
CA ASN A 285 11.66 11.73 -11.84
C ASN A 285 11.83 12.85 -12.84
N ALA A 286 13.05 13.26 -13.09
CA ALA A 286 13.35 14.09 -14.24
C ALA A 286 13.45 13.20 -15.49
N SER A 287 12.48 13.28 -16.40
CA SER A 287 12.61 12.65 -17.72
C SER A 287 13.16 13.66 -18.71
N TYR A 288 14.25 13.35 -19.39
CA TYR A 288 14.71 14.12 -20.53
C TYR A 288 14.86 13.22 -21.77
N ALA A 289 14.65 13.80 -22.95
CA ALA A 289 14.97 13.10 -24.19
C ALA A 289 16.39 13.47 -24.62
N ASP A 290 17.22 12.47 -24.92
CA ASP A 290 18.52 12.72 -25.54
C ASP A 290 18.39 13.25 -26.97
N ILE A 291 19.50 13.61 -27.57
CA ILE A 291 19.56 14.14 -28.95
C ILE A 291 19.02 13.16 -30.01
N ASN A 292 18.82 11.89 -29.67
CA ASN A 292 18.24 10.85 -30.52
C ASN A 292 16.76 10.59 -30.20
N GLY A 293 16.15 11.36 -29.30
CA GLY A 293 14.77 11.20 -28.87
C GLY A 293 14.53 10.02 -27.95
N ARG A 294 15.59 9.41 -27.39
CA ARG A 294 15.45 8.39 -26.34
C ARG A 294 15.13 9.07 -25.04
N ARG A 295 14.10 8.62 -24.38
CA ARG A 295 13.78 9.08 -23.01
C ARG A 295 14.74 8.45 -22.02
N HIS A 296 15.40 9.30 -21.27
CA HIS A 296 16.18 8.95 -20.10
C HIS A 296 15.39 9.43 -18.89
N TYR A 297 15.40 8.62 -17.84
CA TYR A 297 14.85 8.97 -16.55
C TYR A 297 16.03 9.11 -15.59
N GLU A 298 16.25 10.31 -15.11
CA GLU A 298 17.13 10.53 -13.97
C GLU A 298 16.21 10.81 -12.77
N SER A 299 16.31 9.98 -11.73
CA SER A 299 15.79 10.37 -10.44
C SER A 299 16.65 11.51 -9.92
N ASP A 300 16.05 12.61 -9.46
CA ASP A 300 16.76 13.63 -8.74
C ASP A 300 17.47 12.99 -7.56
N LEU A 301 18.80 13.17 -7.50
CA LEU A 301 19.61 12.60 -6.44
C LEU A 301 19.17 13.19 -5.12
N ILE A 302 18.45 12.40 -4.31
CA ILE A 302 18.10 12.86 -2.97
C ILE A 302 19.35 12.94 -2.13
N SER A 303 19.60 14.11 -1.54
CA SER A 303 20.77 14.29 -0.69
C SER A 303 20.59 13.61 0.67
N LYS A 304 21.71 13.18 1.26
CA LYS A 304 21.75 12.68 2.63
C LYS A 304 21.08 13.65 3.62
N GLU A 305 21.37 14.94 3.49
CA GLU A 305 20.82 16.00 4.36
C GLU A 305 19.31 16.04 4.28
N ARG A 306 18.75 15.89 3.08
CA ARG A 306 17.29 15.85 2.88
C ARG A 306 16.66 14.61 3.50
N LEU A 307 17.30 13.45 3.38
CA LEU A 307 16.81 12.21 4.03
C LEU A 307 16.82 12.34 5.56
N LEU A 308 17.90 12.89 6.13
CA LEU A 308 17.99 13.11 7.58
C LEU A 308 16.93 14.12 8.07
N GLU A 309 16.70 15.19 7.31
CA GLU A 309 15.62 16.16 7.60
C GLU A 309 14.24 15.49 7.61
N LEU A 310 13.96 14.63 6.63
CA LEU A 310 12.69 13.88 6.55
C LEU A 310 12.53 12.94 7.74
N LYS A 311 13.63 12.30 8.18
CA LYS A 311 13.64 11.45 9.38
C LYS A 311 13.33 12.25 10.63
N GLU A 312 14.00 13.37 10.85
CA GLU A 312 13.77 14.25 12.00
C GLU A 312 12.33 14.75 12.06
N LYS A 313 11.76 15.07 10.90
CA LYS A 313 10.36 15.50 10.76
C LYS A 313 9.36 14.34 10.80
N ASN A 314 9.84 13.10 10.95
CA ASN A 314 9.00 11.89 10.93
C ASN A 314 8.11 11.80 9.67
N GLN A 315 8.69 12.01 8.49
CA GLN A 315 7.98 12.08 7.20
C GLN A 315 8.13 10.83 6.33
N PHE A 316 8.76 9.76 6.82
CA PHE A 316 8.80 8.48 6.13
C PHE A 316 7.43 7.75 6.17
N PRO A 317 7.13 6.85 5.21
CA PRO A 317 7.96 6.45 4.08
C PRO A 317 8.01 7.51 2.98
N LEU A 318 9.07 7.44 2.18
CA LEU A 318 9.30 8.29 1.01
C LEU A 318 9.03 7.46 -0.25
N LEU A 319 8.23 7.98 -1.18
CA LEU A 319 8.02 7.33 -2.47
C LEU A 319 9.21 7.60 -3.39
N THR A 320 9.74 6.55 -4.01
CA THR A 320 10.89 6.67 -4.92
C THR A 320 10.69 5.86 -6.19
N PRO A 321 10.92 6.43 -7.36
CA PRO A 321 11.08 5.68 -8.59
C PRO A 321 12.47 5.03 -8.63
N THR A 322 12.54 3.83 -9.19
CA THR A 322 13.79 3.11 -9.43
C THR A 322 13.80 2.52 -10.85
N MET A 323 14.92 1.90 -11.24
CA MET A 323 15.07 1.29 -12.57
C MET A 323 14.72 2.26 -13.71
N GLY A 324 15.22 3.50 -13.64
CA GLY A 324 14.91 4.53 -14.63
C GLY A 324 13.42 4.92 -14.70
N GLY A 325 12.71 4.85 -13.58
CA GLY A 325 11.29 5.18 -13.48
C GLY A 325 10.32 4.07 -13.88
N MET A 326 10.84 2.86 -14.14
CA MET A 326 9.99 1.71 -14.50
C MET A 326 9.42 0.97 -13.29
N HIS A 327 9.95 1.23 -12.10
CA HIS A 327 9.51 0.62 -10.85
C HIS A 327 9.36 1.68 -9.77
N ALA A 328 8.39 1.51 -8.89
CA ALA A 328 8.18 2.36 -7.72
C ALA A 328 8.43 1.54 -6.45
N GLN A 329 9.07 2.18 -5.49
CA GLN A 329 9.44 1.58 -4.21
C GLN A 329 9.24 2.59 -3.08
N THR A 330 9.43 2.16 -1.84
CA THR A 330 9.38 3.04 -0.68
C THR A 330 10.66 2.99 0.13
N ILE A 331 11.09 4.15 0.64
CA ILE A 331 12.19 4.25 1.60
C ILE A 331 11.58 4.49 2.97
N HIS A 332 11.87 3.61 3.91
CA HIS A 332 11.29 3.62 5.26
C HIS A 332 12.15 4.27 6.32
N ASP A 333 13.46 4.28 6.12
CA ASP A 333 14.39 4.87 7.08
C ASP A 333 15.72 5.25 6.41
N VAL A 334 16.52 6.04 7.12
CA VAL A 334 17.90 6.40 6.76
C VAL A 334 18.82 6.25 7.96
N TRP A 335 20.01 5.73 7.73
CA TRP A 335 21.03 5.58 8.75
C TRP A 335 22.42 5.97 8.22
N GLU A 336 23.20 6.64 9.05
CA GLU A 336 24.58 6.98 8.77
C GLU A 336 25.54 6.15 9.63
N ASP A 337 26.48 5.46 9.00
CA ASP A 337 27.56 4.78 9.70
C ASP A 337 28.60 5.80 10.17
N GLN A 338 28.58 6.11 11.45
CA GLN A 338 29.47 7.10 12.06
C GLN A 338 30.97 6.75 11.96
N ARG A 339 31.30 5.50 11.61
CA ARG A 339 32.70 5.04 11.48
C ARG A 339 33.32 5.43 10.16
N ASN A 340 32.55 5.51 9.08
CA ASN A 340 33.04 5.76 7.73
C ASN A 340 32.23 6.81 6.96
N GLY A 341 31.16 7.34 7.54
CA GLY A 341 30.30 8.36 6.92
C GLY A 341 29.39 7.83 5.81
N GLU A 342 29.31 6.51 5.61
CA GLU A 342 28.41 5.93 4.63
C GLU A 342 26.96 6.11 5.05
N THR A 343 26.10 6.50 4.09
CA THR A 343 24.66 6.62 4.29
C THR A 343 23.94 5.41 3.71
N TRP A 344 23.05 4.85 4.49
CA TRP A 344 22.22 3.70 4.15
C TRP A 344 20.76 4.07 4.22
N VAL A 345 19.97 3.53 3.31
CA VAL A 345 18.50 3.67 3.29
C VAL A 345 17.85 2.29 3.43
N LEU A 346 16.76 2.23 4.18
CA LEU A 346 15.93 1.03 4.29
C LEU A 346 14.92 1.09 3.14
N LEU A 347 15.16 0.27 2.12
CA LEU A 347 14.33 0.17 0.93
C LEU A 347 13.37 -1.00 1.08
N ASP A 348 12.13 -0.77 0.69
CA ASP A 348 11.07 -1.76 0.57
C ASP A 348 10.75 -1.95 -0.92
N ASN A 349 10.93 -3.17 -1.40
CA ASN A 349 10.69 -3.56 -2.78
C ASN A 349 9.46 -4.47 -2.87
N GLN A 350 8.33 -3.92 -3.24
CA GLN A 350 7.04 -4.61 -3.31
C GLN A 350 6.98 -5.78 -4.31
N HIS A 351 8.06 -6.04 -5.05
CA HIS A 351 8.21 -7.24 -5.89
C HIS A 351 8.73 -8.47 -5.15
N GLY A 352 9.19 -8.31 -3.92
CA GLY A 352 9.76 -9.40 -3.16
C GLY A 352 11.13 -9.90 -3.65
N GLU A 353 11.81 -9.21 -4.56
CA GLU A 353 13.14 -9.58 -5.05
C GLU A 353 14.19 -8.48 -4.81
N PRO A 354 15.41 -8.82 -4.36
CA PRO A 354 16.45 -7.83 -4.10
C PRO A 354 16.99 -7.22 -5.40
N GLU A 355 16.91 -5.90 -5.53
CA GLU A 355 17.52 -5.16 -6.64
C GLU A 355 19.03 -4.98 -6.47
N VAL A 356 19.48 -4.78 -5.25
CA VAL A 356 20.89 -4.56 -4.91
C VAL A 356 21.46 -5.78 -4.22
N LYS A 357 22.56 -6.34 -4.76
CA LYS A 357 23.22 -7.54 -4.24
C LYS A 357 24.63 -7.22 -3.73
N GLY A 358 25.13 -8.04 -2.81
CA GLY A 358 26.53 -7.99 -2.38
C GLY A 358 26.82 -7.03 -1.22
N ALA A 359 28.00 -6.40 -1.25
CA ALA A 359 28.52 -5.59 -0.14
C ALA A 359 27.74 -4.28 0.11
N ASP A 360 26.93 -3.85 -0.87
CA ASP A 360 26.15 -2.63 -0.79
C ASP A 360 24.76 -2.87 -0.18
N ARG A 361 24.49 -4.09 0.27
CA ARG A 361 23.25 -4.51 0.91
C ARG A 361 23.50 -5.13 2.29
N LYS A 362 22.61 -4.86 3.23
CA LYS A 362 22.47 -5.56 4.51
C LYS A 362 21.08 -6.12 4.59
N SER A 363 20.91 -7.27 5.27
CA SER A 363 19.60 -7.89 5.47
C SER A 363 18.61 -6.90 6.11
N GLY A 364 17.42 -6.81 5.55
CA GLY A 364 16.26 -6.10 6.08
C GLY A 364 15.17 -7.07 6.51
N GLU A 365 14.00 -6.53 6.76
CA GLU A 365 12.77 -7.29 6.95
C GLU A 365 12.12 -7.46 5.58
N GLY A 366 11.61 -8.66 5.30
CA GLY A 366 10.85 -8.93 4.11
C GLY A 366 11.63 -9.40 2.89
N ASP A 367 10.89 -9.78 1.87
CA ASP A 367 11.39 -10.38 0.65
C ASP A 367 11.82 -9.28 -0.33
N GLY A 368 13.12 -9.16 -0.55
CA GLY A 368 13.69 -8.10 -1.37
C GLY A 368 14.00 -6.79 -0.66
N ASP A 369 13.58 -6.66 0.58
CA ASP A 369 13.81 -5.49 1.40
C ASP A 369 15.22 -5.46 1.98
N GLY A 370 15.67 -4.28 2.38
CA GLY A 370 16.92 -4.19 3.10
C GLY A 370 17.58 -2.82 3.08
N TRP A 371 18.62 -2.76 3.89
CA TRP A 371 19.50 -1.61 3.91
C TRP A 371 20.43 -1.64 2.70
N ILE A 372 20.35 -0.62 1.86
CA ILE A 372 21.25 -0.39 0.73
C ILE A 372 22.02 0.92 0.91
N LYS A 373 23.20 1.03 0.33
CA LYS A 373 23.90 2.30 0.30
C LYS A 373 23.19 3.31 -0.56
N LEU A 374 23.11 4.56 -0.09
CA LEU A 374 22.47 5.64 -0.85
C LEU A 374 23.06 5.81 -2.25
N ASP A 375 24.39 5.69 -2.38
CA ASP A 375 25.05 5.75 -3.68
C ASP A 375 24.65 4.62 -4.64
N SER A 376 24.21 3.47 -4.10
CA SER A 376 23.71 2.36 -4.92
C SER A 376 22.29 2.61 -5.40
N LEU A 377 21.45 3.27 -4.59
CA LEU A 377 20.12 3.70 -5.01
C LEU A 377 20.17 4.62 -6.24
N HIS A 378 21.18 5.49 -6.30
CA HIS A 378 21.37 6.42 -7.43
C HIS A 378 21.82 5.73 -8.73
N ARG A 379 22.21 4.46 -8.68
CA ARG A 379 22.67 3.68 -9.84
C ARG A 379 21.62 2.69 -10.36
N THR A 380 20.55 2.50 -9.62
CA THR A 380 19.42 1.63 -9.99
C THR A 380 18.35 2.41 -10.73
#